data_cf208bfd5bf0fed4a951358bcd27c0e3
#
_entry.id   cf208bfd5bf0fed4a951358bcd27c0e3
#
_cell.length_a   1.000
_cell.length_b   1.000
_cell.length_c   1.000
_cell.angle_alpha   90.00
_cell.angle_beta   90.00
_cell.angle_gamma   90.00
#
_symmetry.space_group_name_H-M   'P 1'
#
loop_
_entity.id
_entity.type
_entity.pdbx_description
1 polymer ?
#
loop_
_entity_poly.entity_id
_entity_poly.type
_entity_poly.pdbx_seq_one_letter_code
_entity_poly.pdbx_strand_id
1 'polypeptide(L)'
;MLKKFFLAVTLVSTPSLLFSQTQFELNQKASKELAATDKKLNDIYHKILKKYAKNKSFIKNLKLAQLSWIKFRDAQLAMKFPDASTSHYGSVITMCEDYYLAELTEDRIKQLQDWLKPHEEGDVCLGSVEEYDPAED
;
A
#
# COMPACT_ATOMS: atom_id res chain seq x y z
N MET A 1 2.78 -9.63 73.50
CA MET A 1 2.19 -10.31 72.35
C MET A 1 2.13 -9.36 71.17
N LEU A 2 3.08 -9.49 70.23
CA LEU A 2 3.19 -8.59 69.07
C LEU A 2 2.55 -9.25 67.87
N LYS A 3 1.37 -8.77 67.43
CA LYS A 3 0.68 -9.29 66.21
C LYS A 3 1.39 -8.68 64.99
N LYS A 4 2.08 -9.55 64.22
CA LYS A 4 2.64 -9.20 62.90
C LYS A 4 1.50 -9.13 61.87
N PHE A 5 1.20 -7.91 61.37
CA PHE A 5 0.37 -7.71 60.18
C PHE A 5 1.19 -7.99 58.93
N PHE A 6 0.88 -9.06 58.22
CA PHE A 6 1.39 -9.31 56.89
C PHE A 6 0.54 -8.52 55.90
N LEU A 7 1.10 -7.48 55.27
CA LEU A 7 0.48 -6.73 54.20
C LEU A 7 0.73 -7.53 52.90
N ALA A 8 -0.26 -8.23 52.37
CA ALA A 8 -0.20 -8.90 51.11
C ALA A 8 -0.38 -7.83 50.00
N VAL A 9 0.72 -7.44 49.32
CA VAL A 9 0.67 -6.61 48.12
C VAL A 9 0.32 -7.52 46.96
N THR A 10 -0.96 -7.49 46.54
CA THR A 10 -1.39 -8.11 45.29
C THR A 10 -0.96 -7.24 44.10
N LEU A 11 0.04 -7.72 43.34
CA LEU A 11 0.40 -7.14 42.05
C LEU A 11 -0.77 -7.39 41.06
N VAL A 12 -1.57 -6.38 40.82
CA VAL A 12 -2.55 -6.39 39.73
C VAL A 12 -1.77 -6.10 38.45
N SER A 13 -1.37 -7.15 37.73
CA SER A 13 -0.80 -7.03 36.40
C SER A 13 -1.88 -6.55 35.43
N THR A 14 -1.77 -5.32 34.95
CA THR A 14 -2.71 -4.71 34.02
C THR A 14 -2.53 -5.32 32.62
N PRO A 15 -3.53 -5.97 32.02
CA PRO A 15 -3.46 -6.53 30.66
C PRO A 15 -3.32 -5.48 29.55
N SER A 16 -3.44 -4.20 29.89
CA SER A 16 -3.39 -3.06 28.96
C SER A 16 -2.06 -2.91 28.22
N LEU A 17 -0.94 -3.32 28.81
CA LEU A 17 0.39 -3.18 28.18
C LEU A 17 0.60 -4.19 27.05
N LEU A 18 0.06 -5.38 27.14
CA LEU A 18 0.18 -6.41 26.10
C LEU A 18 -0.66 -6.03 24.87
N PHE A 19 -1.84 -5.44 25.07
CA PHE A 19 -2.70 -4.99 23.96
C PHE A 19 -2.08 -3.82 23.19
N SER A 20 -1.40 -2.91 23.88
CA SER A 20 -0.71 -1.77 23.23
C SER A 20 0.50 -2.23 22.41
N GLN A 21 1.26 -3.20 22.89
CA GLN A 21 2.41 -3.75 22.15
C GLN A 21 1.96 -4.50 20.88
N THR A 22 0.93 -5.32 20.96
CA THR A 22 0.41 -6.07 19.81
C THR A 22 -0.19 -5.16 18.75
N GLN A 23 -0.91 -4.08 19.12
CA GLN A 23 -1.44 -3.12 18.15
C GLN A 23 -0.32 -2.32 17.47
N PHE A 24 0.72 -1.95 18.19
CA PHE A 24 1.88 -1.30 17.62
C PHE A 24 2.59 -2.19 16.58
N GLU A 25 2.76 -3.48 16.89
CA GLU A 25 3.34 -4.45 15.96
C GLU A 25 2.48 -4.64 14.70
N LEU A 26 1.15 -4.66 14.85
CA LEU A 26 0.22 -4.75 13.72
C LEU A 26 0.28 -3.50 12.83
N ASN A 27 0.32 -2.32 13.42
CA ASN A 27 0.49 -1.06 12.70
C ASN A 27 1.82 -1.05 11.93
N GLN A 28 2.93 -1.47 12.58
CA GLN A 28 4.22 -1.57 11.90
C GLN A 28 4.23 -2.58 10.74
N LYS A 29 3.52 -3.70 10.89
CA LYS A 29 3.40 -4.70 9.83
C LYS A 29 2.67 -4.12 8.62
N ALA A 30 1.53 -3.46 8.84
CA ALA A 30 0.75 -2.82 7.77
C ALA A 30 1.58 -1.75 7.04
N SER A 31 2.29 -0.90 7.78
CA SER A 31 3.15 0.14 7.21
C SER A 31 4.30 -0.43 6.37
N LYS A 32 4.92 -1.53 6.80
CA LYS A 32 5.94 -2.23 6.02
C LYS A 32 5.37 -2.84 4.74
N GLU A 33 4.16 -3.39 4.80
CA GLU A 33 3.48 -3.95 3.64
C GLU A 33 3.16 -2.86 2.61
N LEU A 34 2.60 -1.72 3.05
CA LEU A 34 2.36 -0.56 2.18
C LEU A 34 3.66 -0.05 1.55
N ALA A 35 4.73 0.10 2.33
CA ALA A 35 6.02 0.55 1.81
C ALA A 35 6.60 -0.42 0.76
N ALA A 36 6.45 -1.73 0.96
CA ALA A 36 6.89 -2.74 0.00
C ALA A 36 6.07 -2.69 -1.30
N THR A 37 4.75 -2.49 -1.17
CA THR A 37 3.83 -2.36 -2.30
C THR A 37 4.09 -1.09 -3.09
N ASP A 38 4.29 0.05 -2.43
CA ASP A 38 4.66 1.31 -3.07
C ASP A 38 6.00 1.20 -3.82
N LYS A 39 6.99 0.51 -3.22
CA LYS A 39 8.25 0.24 -3.91
C LYS A 39 8.04 -0.58 -5.18
N LYS A 40 7.23 -1.64 -5.12
CA LYS A 40 6.90 -2.49 -6.28
C LYS A 40 6.20 -1.69 -7.38
N LEU A 41 5.25 -0.81 -7.03
CA LEU A 41 4.59 0.10 -7.97
C LEU A 41 5.60 0.99 -8.68
N ASN A 42 6.51 1.62 -7.92
CA ASN A 42 7.55 2.49 -8.47
C ASN A 42 8.51 1.73 -9.39
N ASP A 43 8.92 0.52 -9.00
CA ASP A 43 9.80 -0.33 -9.82
C ASP A 43 9.14 -0.67 -11.18
N ILE A 44 7.86 -1.02 -11.19
CA ILE A 44 7.08 -1.30 -12.42
C ILE A 44 6.93 -0.03 -13.26
N TYR A 45 6.56 1.08 -12.64
CA TYR A 45 6.43 2.37 -13.31
C TYR A 45 7.74 2.79 -14.02
N HIS A 46 8.88 2.63 -13.34
CA HIS A 46 10.19 2.95 -13.93
C HIS A 46 10.57 2.00 -15.07
N LYS A 47 10.23 0.71 -14.99
CA LYS A 47 10.43 -0.24 -16.09
C LYS A 47 9.63 0.18 -17.33
N ILE A 48 8.38 0.60 -17.17
CA ILE A 48 7.55 1.09 -18.28
C ILE A 48 8.14 2.39 -18.84
N LEU A 49 8.56 3.34 -17.99
CA LEU A 49 9.22 4.57 -18.45
C LEU A 49 10.45 4.27 -19.29
N LYS A 50 11.25 3.26 -18.92
CA LYS A 50 12.44 2.85 -19.66
C LYS A 50 12.06 2.17 -20.97
N LYS A 51 11.14 1.22 -20.96
CA LYS A 51 10.69 0.46 -22.15
C LYS A 51 10.14 1.42 -23.21
N TYR A 52 9.30 2.37 -22.82
CA TYR A 52 8.61 3.29 -23.73
C TYR A 52 9.29 4.66 -23.87
N ALA A 53 10.57 4.79 -23.50
CA ALA A 53 11.29 6.07 -23.46
C ALA A 53 11.25 6.86 -24.79
N LYS A 54 11.20 6.17 -25.92
CA LYS A 54 11.14 6.78 -27.26
C LYS A 54 9.75 7.32 -27.62
N ASN A 55 8.68 6.79 -26.99
CA ASN A 55 7.31 7.23 -27.24
C ASN A 55 6.92 8.38 -26.30
N LYS A 56 7.23 9.61 -26.71
CA LYS A 56 7.00 10.82 -25.88
C LYS A 56 5.53 11.05 -25.54
N SER A 57 4.61 10.72 -26.45
CA SER A 57 3.18 10.85 -26.22
C SER A 57 2.69 9.88 -25.14
N PHE A 58 3.10 8.62 -25.23
CA PHE A 58 2.82 7.63 -24.21
C PHE A 58 3.35 8.05 -22.83
N ILE A 59 4.62 8.45 -22.75
CA ILE A 59 5.25 8.89 -21.50
C ILE A 59 4.49 10.06 -20.85
N LYS A 60 4.06 11.05 -21.66
CA LYS A 60 3.25 12.17 -21.16
C LYS A 60 1.94 11.67 -20.54
N ASN A 61 1.24 10.78 -21.25
CA ASN A 61 -0.05 10.25 -20.81
C ASN A 61 0.10 9.29 -19.62
N LEU A 62 1.14 8.47 -19.57
CA LEU A 62 1.46 7.63 -18.42
C LEU A 62 1.66 8.47 -17.14
N LYS A 63 2.44 9.55 -17.23
CA LYS A 63 2.64 10.46 -16.09
C LYS A 63 1.33 11.09 -15.62
N LEU A 64 0.49 11.55 -16.55
CA LEU A 64 -0.81 12.13 -16.23
C LEU A 64 -1.74 11.08 -15.57
N ALA A 65 -1.79 9.87 -16.14
CA ALA A 65 -2.59 8.78 -15.60
C ALA A 65 -2.15 8.38 -14.18
N GLN A 66 -0.82 8.35 -13.93
CA GLN A 66 -0.29 8.02 -12.61
C GLN A 66 -0.62 9.12 -11.57
N LEU A 67 -0.49 10.40 -11.93
CA LEU A 67 -0.89 11.50 -11.04
C LEU A 67 -2.38 11.50 -10.75
N SER A 68 -3.23 11.21 -11.73
CA SER A 68 -4.68 11.11 -11.56
C SER A 68 -5.06 9.92 -10.67
N TRP A 69 -4.34 8.80 -10.82
CA TRP A 69 -4.54 7.64 -9.97
C TRP A 69 -4.15 7.91 -8.51
N ILE A 70 -3.06 8.61 -8.24
CA ILE A 70 -2.67 9.00 -6.87
C ILE A 70 -3.79 9.82 -6.22
N LYS A 71 -4.35 10.82 -6.93
CA LYS A 71 -5.47 11.62 -6.44
C LYS A 71 -6.71 10.77 -6.17
N PHE A 72 -7.00 9.83 -7.06
CA PHE A 72 -8.11 8.88 -6.88
C PHE A 72 -7.89 8.01 -5.64
N ARG A 73 -6.70 7.42 -5.45
CA ARG A 73 -6.33 6.61 -4.30
C ARG A 73 -6.55 7.37 -2.99
N ASP A 74 -6.04 8.59 -2.92
CA ASP A 74 -6.14 9.42 -1.72
C ASP A 74 -7.60 9.85 -1.44
N ALA A 75 -8.39 10.10 -2.47
CA ALA A 75 -9.83 10.37 -2.35
C ALA A 75 -10.61 9.13 -1.88
N GLN A 76 -10.24 7.93 -2.34
CA GLN A 76 -10.83 6.68 -1.87
C GLN A 76 -10.55 6.43 -0.39
N LEU A 77 -9.33 6.72 0.07
CA LEU A 77 -8.98 6.63 1.48
C LEU A 77 -9.85 7.59 2.32
N ALA A 78 -9.93 8.86 1.91
CA ALA A 78 -10.73 9.88 2.59
C ALA A 78 -12.23 9.53 2.61
N MET A 79 -12.76 8.93 1.55
CA MET A 79 -14.14 8.44 1.50
C MET A 79 -14.37 7.27 2.46
N LYS A 80 -13.43 6.33 2.54
CA LYS A 80 -13.55 5.15 3.40
C LYS A 80 -13.41 5.49 4.89
N PHE A 81 -12.56 6.45 5.21
CA PHE A 81 -12.27 6.90 6.57
C PHE A 81 -12.42 8.43 6.70
N PRO A 82 -13.67 8.96 6.62
CA PRO A 82 -13.89 10.41 6.55
C PRO A 82 -13.42 11.17 7.79
N ASP A 83 -13.44 10.51 8.96
CA ASP A 83 -12.98 11.06 10.24
C ASP A 83 -11.80 10.25 10.79
N ALA A 84 -10.75 10.12 9.99
CA ALA A 84 -9.56 9.30 10.30
C ALA A 84 -8.79 9.84 11.51
N SER A 85 -9.42 9.83 12.69
CA SER A 85 -8.83 10.21 13.96
C SER A 85 -8.78 9.04 14.93
N THR A 86 -7.75 9.02 15.77
CA THR A 86 -7.64 8.02 16.85
C THR A 86 -8.76 8.16 17.89
N SER A 87 -9.42 9.31 17.98
CA SER A 87 -10.57 9.52 18.87
C SER A 87 -11.82 8.78 18.38
N HIS A 88 -11.97 8.59 17.07
CA HIS A 88 -13.11 7.89 16.47
C HIS A 88 -12.85 6.38 16.28
N TYR A 89 -11.70 6.04 15.69
CA TYR A 89 -11.38 4.65 15.31
C TYR A 89 -10.40 3.96 16.28
N GLY A 90 -9.80 4.70 17.23
CA GLY A 90 -8.74 4.19 18.10
C GLY A 90 -7.41 4.00 17.39
N SER A 91 -6.47 3.33 18.06
CA SER A 91 -5.11 3.13 17.54
C SER A 91 -5.02 2.16 16.34
N VAL A 92 -6.10 1.48 16.01
CA VAL A 92 -6.17 0.54 14.87
C VAL A 92 -6.27 1.24 13.51
N ILE A 93 -6.66 2.53 13.49
CA ILE A 93 -6.93 3.27 12.24
C ILE A 93 -5.74 3.23 11.27
N THR A 94 -4.53 3.49 11.77
CA THR A 94 -3.31 3.47 10.94
C THR A 94 -3.11 2.15 10.21
N MET A 95 -3.33 1.01 10.89
CA MET A 95 -3.27 -0.31 10.27
C MET A 95 -4.33 -0.46 9.16
N CYS A 96 -5.56 -0.01 9.40
CA CYS A 96 -6.66 -0.12 8.44
C CYS A 96 -6.41 0.75 7.20
N GLU A 97 -5.89 1.97 7.37
CA GLU A 97 -5.52 2.88 6.30
C GLU A 97 -4.39 2.30 5.45
N ASP A 98 -3.31 1.83 6.09
CA ASP A 98 -2.15 1.27 5.40
C ASP A 98 -2.51 0.02 4.57
N TYR A 99 -3.31 -0.90 5.11
CA TYR A 99 -3.78 -2.06 4.36
C TYR A 99 -4.68 -1.67 3.18
N TYR A 100 -5.56 -0.68 3.36
CA TYR A 100 -6.41 -0.24 2.27
C TYR A 100 -5.63 0.46 1.15
N LEU A 101 -4.64 1.27 1.50
CA LEU A 101 -3.73 1.87 0.52
C LEU A 101 -2.90 0.81 -0.21
N ALA A 102 -2.43 -0.22 0.50
CA ALA A 102 -1.70 -1.33 -0.10
C ALA A 102 -2.58 -2.10 -1.11
N GLU A 103 -3.85 -2.38 -0.77
CA GLU A 103 -4.82 -3.02 -1.67
C GLU A 103 -5.02 -2.22 -2.96
N LEU A 104 -5.32 -0.92 -2.86
CA LEU A 104 -5.47 -0.04 -4.03
C LEU A 104 -4.19 0.02 -4.87
N THR A 105 -3.03 0.02 -4.22
CA THR A 105 -1.73 0.05 -4.89
C THR A 105 -1.44 -1.26 -5.62
N GLU A 106 -1.78 -2.42 -5.05
CA GLU A 106 -1.66 -3.72 -5.74
C GLU A 106 -2.55 -3.80 -6.99
N ASP A 107 -3.75 -3.24 -6.95
CA ASP A 107 -4.62 -3.19 -8.14
C ASP A 107 -4.02 -2.30 -9.24
N ARG A 108 -3.38 -1.19 -8.86
CA ARG A 108 -2.65 -0.36 -9.81
C ARG A 108 -1.46 -1.07 -10.41
N ILE A 109 -0.72 -1.83 -9.62
CA ILE A 109 0.38 -2.67 -10.08
C ILE A 109 -0.09 -3.65 -11.16
N LYS A 110 -1.19 -4.37 -10.93
CA LYS A 110 -1.78 -5.30 -11.90
C LYS A 110 -2.11 -4.60 -13.23
N GLN A 111 -2.74 -3.42 -13.16
CA GLN A 111 -3.05 -2.62 -14.34
C GLN A 111 -1.78 -2.24 -15.12
N LEU A 112 -0.75 -1.74 -14.44
CA LEU A 112 0.49 -1.31 -15.10
C LEU A 112 1.32 -2.47 -15.66
N GLN A 113 1.22 -3.65 -15.08
CA GLN A 113 1.94 -4.84 -15.56
C GLN A 113 1.58 -5.22 -16.99
N ASP A 114 0.40 -4.82 -17.50
CA ASP A 114 -0.02 -5.14 -18.86
C ASP A 114 0.93 -4.56 -19.92
N TRP A 115 1.57 -3.40 -19.65
CA TRP A 115 2.59 -2.81 -20.53
C TRP A 115 3.96 -3.52 -20.48
N LEU A 116 4.13 -4.49 -19.57
CA LEU A 116 5.37 -5.28 -19.43
C LEU A 116 5.20 -6.75 -19.82
N LYS A 117 3.97 -7.19 -20.13
CA LYS A 117 3.68 -8.56 -20.58
C LYS A 117 3.83 -8.67 -22.10
N PRO A 118 4.20 -9.86 -22.60
CA PRO A 118 4.09 -10.15 -24.02
C PRO A 118 2.60 -10.24 -24.42
N HIS A 119 2.28 -9.77 -25.61
CA HIS A 119 0.94 -9.86 -26.20
C HIS A 119 1.03 -10.48 -27.60
N GLU A 120 -0.08 -11.05 -28.06
CA GLU A 120 -0.17 -11.63 -29.42
C GLU A 120 -0.25 -10.49 -30.45
N GLU A 121 0.45 -10.67 -31.58
CA GLU A 121 0.43 -9.73 -32.70
C GLU A 121 -0.98 -9.55 -33.29
N GLY A 122 -1.30 -8.32 -33.67
CA GLY A 122 -2.47 -8.01 -34.49
C GLY A 122 -3.74 -7.64 -33.72
N ASP A 123 -3.72 -7.58 -32.38
CA ASP A 123 -4.84 -7.06 -31.59
C ASP A 123 -4.76 -5.52 -31.48
N VAL A 124 -5.49 -4.82 -32.34
CA VAL A 124 -5.56 -3.34 -32.32
C VAL A 124 -6.13 -2.75 -31.02
N CYS A 125 -6.81 -3.56 -30.20
CA CYS A 125 -7.35 -3.13 -28.91
C CYS A 125 -6.26 -3.01 -27.83
N LEU A 126 -5.08 -3.58 -28.03
CA LEU A 126 -3.93 -3.40 -27.15
C LEU A 126 -3.41 -1.95 -27.13
N GLY A 127 -3.66 -1.20 -28.20
CA GLY A 127 -3.33 0.23 -28.29
C GLY A 127 -1.83 0.49 -28.14
N SER A 128 -1.43 1.08 -27.02
CA SER A 128 -0.02 1.43 -26.74
C SER A 128 0.77 0.30 -26.08
N VAL A 129 0.19 -0.85 -25.85
CA VAL A 129 0.93 -2.02 -25.36
C VAL A 129 1.74 -2.56 -26.54
N GLU A 130 3.07 -2.46 -26.45
CA GLU A 130 3.96 -2.89 -27.53
C GLU A 130 4.07 -4.43 -27.52
N GLU A 131 4.26 -4.99 -28.73
CA GLU A 131 4.54 -6.40 -28.92
C GLU A 131 5.85 -6.75 -28.19
N TYR A 132 5.86 -7.93 -27.57
CA TYR A 132 7.04 -8.45 -26.91
C TYR A 132 8.05 -8.95 -27.95
N ASP A 133 9.23 -8.38 -27.99
CA ASP A 133 10.35 -8.93 -28.76
C ASP A 133 11.27 -9.71 -27.82
N PRO A 134 11.31 -11.06 -27.92
CA PRO A 134 12.19 -11.89 -27.10
C PRO A 134 13.69 -11.70 -27.39
N ALA A 135 14.04 -10.99 -28.46
CA ALA A 135 15.44 -10.71 -28.82
C ALA A 135 16.01 -9.47 -28.11
N GLU A 136 15.20 -8.68 -27.38
CA GLU A 136 15.64 -7.52 -26.62
C GLU A 136 15.91 -7.80 -25.12
N ASP A 137 15.67 -9.02 -24.63
CA ASP A 137 16.01 -9.50 -23.30
C ASP A 137 17.37 -10.20 -23.35
#